data_aad98ad550c7b99ba0240a895251ac97
#
_entry.id   aad98ad550c7b99ba0240a895251ac97
#
_cell.length_a   1.000
_cell.length_b   1.000
_cell.length_c   1.000
_cell.angle_alpha   90.00
_cell.angle_beta   90.00
_cell.angle_gamma   90.00
#
_symmetry.space_group_name_H-M   'P 1'
#
loop_
_entity.id
_entity.type
_entity.pdbx_description
1 polymer ?
#
loop_
_entity_poly.entity_id
_entity_poly.type
_entity_poly.pdbx_seq_one_letter_code
_entity_poly.pdbx_strand_id
1 'polypeptide(L)'
;TFFERDTGNLTALLSDGMGSGEKACRDSTMVVELMQKFLEAGFQLEMAIQMINSLLLTGEENANMSTLDLCSMDLYSGECRFVKVGSACSYIKRGHLVDRISSGNLPLGIFQKPDVEAVGRCLEDGDYIVMISDGILDALSQGIGEDMLSELIGECDLENPGEMAGAILNFCIRQCKGHIRDDMTVLVTGIWKKGD
;
A
#
# COMPACT_ATOMS: atom_id res chain seq x y z
N THR A 1 6.17 -5.14 -1.77
CA THR A 1 6.37 -6.47 -2.33
C THR A 1 5.11 -7.04 -2.93
N PHE A 2 5.26 -8.06 -3.79
CA PHE A 2 4.18 -8.92 -4.30
C PHE A 2 4.52 -10.37 -4.02
N PHE A 3 3.52 -11.19 -3.68
CA PHE A 3 3.68 -12.62 -3.55
C PHE A 3 2.36 -13.35 -3.82
N GLU A 4 2.46 -14.57 -4.30
CA GLU A 4 1.32 -15.47 -4.49
C GLU A 4 1.17 -16.32 -3.22
N ARG A 5 0.00 -16.25 -2.60
CA ARG A 5 -0.30 -16.97 -1.36
C ARG A 5 -0.67 -18.44 -1.62
N ASP A 6 -1.48 -18.65 -2.64
CA ASP A 6 -1.89 -19.96 -3.18
C ASP A 6 -2.27 -19.77 -4.64
N THR A 7 -2.59 -20.84 -5.36
CA THR A 7 -2.90 -20.75 -6.79
C THR A 7 -4.05 -19.78 -7.05
N GLY A 8 -3.73 -18.64 -7.69
CA GLY A 8 -4.71 -17.62 -8.09
C GLY A 8 -4.99 -16.52 -7.06
N ASN A 9 -4.30 -16.52 -5.92
CA ASN A 9 -4.39 -15.41 -4.95
C ASN A 9 -3.09 -14.62 -4.90
N LEU A 10 -3.11 -13.42 -5.47
CA LEU A 10 -1.99 -12.49 -5.43
C LEU A 10 -2.16 -11.48 -4.30
N THR A 11 -1.10 -11.23 -3.56
CA THR A 11 -1.07 -10.20 -2.52
C THR A 11 -0.03 -9.14 -2.86
N ALA A 12 -0.48 -7.88 -2.90
CA ALA A 12 0.37 -6.70 -2.92
C ALA A 12 0.48 -6.15 -1.49
N LEU A 13 1.68 -5.80 -1.06
CA LEU A 13 1.95 -5.34 0.30
C LEU A 13 2.94 -4.17 0.27
N LEU A 14 2.54 -3.08 0.92
CA LEU A 14 3.36 -1.90 1.19
C LEU A 14 3.36 -1.63 2.69
N SER A 15 4.51 -1.32 3.25
CA SER A 15 4.68 -0.92 4.64
C SER A 15 5.70 0.21 4.70
N ASP A 16 5.44 1.19 5.54
CA ASP A 16 6.33 2.31 5.79
C ASP A 16 6.60 2.43 7.29
N GLY A 17 7.88 2.50 7.67
CA GLY A 17 8.30 2.61 9.06
C GLY A 17 8.24 4.07 9.51
N MET A 18 7.65 4.31 10.67
CA MET A 18 7.53 5.67 11.21
C MET A 18 8.89 6.24 11.61
N GLY A 19 9.15 7.48 11.17
CA GLY A 19 10.41 8.17 11.40
C GLY A 19 11.34 8.08 10.20
N SER A 20 12.66 8.13 10.42
CA SER A 20 13.66 8.13 9.36
C SER A 20 14.86 7.27 9.69
N GLY A 21 15.58 6.81 8.65
CA GLY A 21 16.84 6.09 8.78
C GLY A 21 16.70 4.58 8.98
N GLU A 22 17.78 3.94 9.43
CA GLU A 22 17.90 2.47 9.49
C GLU A 22 16.81 1.79 10.35
N LYS A 23 16.33 2.44 11.38
CA LYS A 23 15.30 1.89 12.26
C LYS A 23 13.97 1.78 11.53
N ALA A 24 13.50 2.84 10.90
CA ALA A 24 12.25 2.85 10.14
C ALA A 24 12.28 1.83 9.01
N CYS A 25 13.41 1.77 8.27
CA CYS A 25 13.63 0.77 7.23
C CYS A 25 13.59 -0.68 7.77
N ARG A 26 14.16 -0.92 8.95
CA ARG A 26 14.14 -2.25 9.60
C ARG A 26 12.72 -2.64 10.03
N ASP A 27 11.97 -1.71 10.61
CA ASP A 27 10.61 -1.96 11.08
C ASP A 27 9.66 -2.28 9.92
N SER A 28 9.69 -1.49 8.84
CA SER A 28 8.89 -1.75 7.63
C SER A 28 9.29 -3.06 6.94
N THR A 29 10.59 -3.35 6.83
CA THR A 29 11.10 -4.60 6.27
C THR A 29 10.61 -5.80 7.09
N MET A 30 10.69 -5.73 8.43
CA MET A 30 10.20 -6.78 9.32
C MET A 30 8.69 -7.01 9.14
N VAL A 31 7.89 -5.95 9.05
CA VAL A 31 6.44 -6.06 8.83
C VAL A 31 6.15 -6.78 7.52
N VAL A 32 6.81 -6.40 6.42
CA VAL A 32 6.64 -7.02 5.11
C VAL A 32 7.03 -8.49 5.12
N GLU A 33 8.22 -8.82 5.62
CA GLU A 33 8.73 -10.19 5.64
C GLU A 33 7.90 -11.12 6.52
N LEU A 34 7.49 -10.66 7.71
CA LEU A 34 6.69 -11.47 8.62
C LEU A 34 5.27 -11.66 8.09
N MET A 35 4.67 -10.60 7.53
CA MET A 35 3.35 -10.70 6.92
C MET A 35 3.34 -11.73 5.79
N GLN A 36 4.30 -11.66 4.89
CA GLN A 36 4.44 -12.63 3.81
C GLN A 36 4.58 -14.06 4.36
N LYS A 37 5.52 -14.30 5.29
CA LYS A 37 5.75 -15.62 5.87
C LYS A 37 4.54 -16.18 6.59
N PHE A 38 3.80 -15.36 7.35
CA PHE A 38 2.59 -15.81 8.04
C PHE A 38 1.48 -16.17 7.05
N LEU A 39 1.26 -15.35 6.03
CA LEU A 39 0.23 -15.64 5.02
C LEU A 39 0.58 -16.86 4.16
N GLU A 40 1.85 -17.03 3.77
CA GLU A 40 2.32 -18.24 3.07
C GLU A 40 2.22 -19.50 3.95
N ALA A 41 2.40 -19.37 5.26
CA ALA A 41 2.20 -20.46 6.22
C ALA A 41 0.70 -20.75 6.54
N GLY A 42 -0.24 -20.01 5.92
CA GLY A 42 -1.67 -20.24 6.07
C GLY A 42 -2.30 -19.58 7.30
N PHE A 43 -1.61 -18.65 7.97
CA PHE A 43 -2.21 -17.89 9.06
C PHE A 43 -3.33 -16.98 8.51
N GLN A 44 -4.36 -16.78 9.33
CA GLN A 44 -5.39 -15.78 9.05
C GLN A 44 -4.78 -14.38 9.14
N LEU A 45 -5.21 -13.49 8.26
CA LEU A 45 -4.66 -12.14 8.14
C LEU A 45 -4.74 -11.35 9.46
N GLU A 46 -5.87 -11.41 10.13
CA GLU A 46 -6.10 -10.72 11.40
C GLU A 46 -5.15 -11.23 12.50
N MET A 47 -4.87 -12.53 12.52
CA MET A 47 -3.90 -13.14 13.44
C MET A 47 -2.48 -12.68 13.13
N ALA A 48 -2.09 -12.68 11.86
CA ALA A 48 -0.78 -12.21 11.43
C ALA A 48 -0.55 -10.74 11.84
N ILE A 49 -1.55 -9.89 11.60
CA ILE A 49 -1.52 -8.47 12.01
C ILE A 49 -1.33 -8.34 13.53
N GLN A 50 -2.08 -9.09 14.34
CA GLN A 50 -1.96 -9.04 15.80
C GLN A 50 -0.58 -9.49 16.30
N MET A 51 -0.01 -10.55 15.69
CA MET A 51 1.33 -11.04 16.04
C MET A 51 2.41 -10.01 15.71
N ILE A 52 2.35 -9.42 14.52
CA ILE A 52 3.30 -8.36 14.09
C ILE A 52 3.16 -7.14 15.00
N ASN A 53 1.94 -6.71 15.27
CA ASN A 53 1.68 -5.58 16.18
C ASN A 53 2.26 -5.83 17.58
N SER A 54 2.12 -7.04 18.11
CA SER A 54 2.68 -7.42 19.40
C SER A 54 4.21 -7.36 19.41
N LEU A 55 4.86 -7.77 18.31
CA LEU A 55 6.32 -7.66 18.16
C LEU A 55 6.80 -6.20 18.13
N LEU A 56 6.08 -5.34 17.42
CA LEU A 56 6.40 -3.89 17.39
C LEU A 56 6.27 -3.25 18.76
N LEU A 57 5.26 -3.66 19.57
CA LEU A 57 5.03 -3.14 20.92
C LEU A 57 6.10 -3.59 21.94
N THR A 58 6.79 -4.71 21.71
CA THR A 58 7.78 -5.25 22.66
C THR A 58 9.20 -4.71 22.43
N GLY A 59 9.44 -3.88 21.44
CA GLY A 59 10.74 -3.28 21.15
C GLY A 59 11.25 -2.38 22.30
N GLU A 60 12.49 -2.58 22.73
CA GLU A 60 13.08 -1.99 23.96
C GLU A 60 13.34 -0.49 23.93
N GLU A 61 13.34 0.19 22.79
CA GLU A 61 13.64 1.64 22.69
C GLU A 61 12.69 2.36 21.73
N ASN A 62 11.78 3.14 22.29
CA ASN A 62 10.82 4.02 21.57
C ASN A 62 9.98 3.28 20.54
N ALA A 63 8.71 3.14 20.83
CA ALA A 63 7.71 2.37 20.05
C ALA A 63 8.08 2.21 18.57
N ASN A 64 8.37 0.97 18.16
CA ASN A 64 8.52 0.63 16.76
C ASN A 64 7.15 0.74 16.11
N MET A 65 7.00 1.57 15.12
CA MET A 65 5.72 1.81 14.46
C MET A 65 5.89 1.66 12.95
N SER A 66 4.91 1.04 12.32
CA SER A 66 4.91 0.91 10.87
C SER A 66 3.50 0.86 10.32
N THR A 67 3.32 1.38 9.12
CA THR A 67 2.06 1.27 8.39
C THR A 67 1.90 -0.12 7.78
N LEU A 68 0.67 -0.48 7.46
CA LEU A 68 0.37 -1.67 6.66
C LEU A 68 -0.69 -1.31 5.62
N ASP A 69 -0.34 -1.49 4.35
CA ASP A 69 -1.24 -1.44 3.22
C ASP A 69 -1.15 -2.75 2.46
N LEU A 70 -2.23 -3.51 2.44
CA LEU A 70 -2.28 -4.83 1.83
C LEU A 70 -3.50 -4.91 0.92
N CYS A 71 -3.28 -5.39 -0.32
CA CYS A 71 -4.34 -5.77 -1.23
C CYS A 71 -4.19 -7.24 -1.60
N SER A 72 -5.17 -8.06 -1.21
CA SER A 72 -5.27 -9.46 -1.61
C SER A 72 -6.29 -9.59 -2.73
N MET A 73 -5.91 -10.24 -3.84
CA MET A 73 -6.71 -10.35 -5.06
C MET A 73 -6.91 -11.81 -5.41
N ASP A 74 -8.14 -12.21 -5.65
CA ASP A 74 -8.48 -13.47 -6.30
C ASP A 74 -8.46 -13.25 -7.82
N LEU A 75 -7.50 -13.85 -8.49
CA LEU A 75 -7.25 -13.67 -9.93
C LEU A 75 -8.30 -14.36 -10.81
N TYR A 76 -9.17 -15.22 -10.25
CA TYR A 76 -10.25 -15.88 -11.00
C TYR A 76 -11.54 -15.07 -10.96
N SER A 77 -11.89 -14.54 -9.79
CA SER A 77 -13.14 -13.78 -9.61
C SER A 77 -12.96 -12.28 -9.81
N GLY A 78 -11.73 -11.75 -9.65
CA GLY A 78 -11.45 -10.32 -9.58
C GLY A 78 -11.81 -9.70 -8.23
N GLU A 79 -12.31 -10.50 -7.26
CA GLU A 79 -12.55 -9.98 -5.93
C GLU A 79 -11.23 -9.58 -5.26
N CYS A 80 -11.19 -8.38 -4.70
CA CYS A 80 -10.05 -7.92 -3.93
C CYS A 80 -10.46 -7.33 -2.58
N ARG A 81 -9.56 -7.47 -1.62
CA ARG A 81 -9.72 -6.95 -0.27
C ARG A 81 -8.53 -6.10 0.09
N PHE A 82 -8.76 -4.83 0.31
CA PHE A 82 -7.78 -3.91 0.88
C PHE A 82 -7.85 -3.97 2.39
N VAL A 83 -6.69 -4.05 3.03
CA VAL A 83 -6.54 -3.98 4.48
C VAL A 83 -5.50 -2.93 4.79
N LYS A 84 -5.93 -1.92 5.54
CA LYS A 84 -5.14 -0.73 5.81
C LYS A 84 -4.99 -0.51 7.32
N VAL A 85 -3.77 -0.18 7.76
CA VAL A 85 -3.46 0.20 9.14
C VAL A 85 -2.48 1.36 9.11
N GLY A 86 -2.98 2.57 9.30
CA GLY A 86 -2.21 3.81 9.32
C GLY A 86 -1.53 4.18 8.01
N SER A 87 -1.90 3.53 6.89
CA SER A 87 -1.27 3.75 5.60
C SER A 87 -1.93 4.87 4.80
N ALA A 88 -1.18 5.42 3.85
CA ALA A 88 -1.67 6.39 2.86
C ALA A 88 -2.78 5.79 1.98
N CYS A 89 -3.46 6.62 1.19
CA CYS A 89 -4.51 6.18 0.28
C CYS A 89 -4.00 5.21 -0.78
N SER A 90 -4.84 4.24 -1.14
CA SER A 90 -4.68 3.43 -2.35
C SER A 90 -5.76 3.80 -3.36
N TYR A 91 -5.51 3.53 -4.63
CA TYR A 91 -6.42 3.93 -5.71
C TYR A 91 -6.68 2.74 -6.63
N ILE A 92 -7.91 2.65 -7.14
CA ILE A 92 -8.27 1.79 -8.27
C ILE A 92 -8.60 2.69 -9.44
N LYS A 93 -7.83 2.56 -10.54
CA LYS A 93 -8.10 3.25 -11.80
C LYS A 93 -8.86 2.31 -12.73
N ARG A 94 -9.99 2.78 -13.26
CA ARG A 94 -10.82 2.11 -14.27
C ARG A 94 -11.11 3.11 -15.40
N GLY A 95 -10.42 3.01 -16.51
CA GLY A 95 -10.41 4.07 -17.52
C GLY A 95 -9.94 5.39 -16.91
N HIS A 96 -10.77 6.44 -16.96
CA HIS A 96 -10.47 7.72 -16.32
C HIS A 96 -11.05 7.85 -14.89
N LEU A 97 -11.84 6.87 -14.45
CA LEU A 97 -12.41 6.87 -13.10
C LEU A 97 -11.37 6.37 -12.09
N VAL A 98 -11.33 7.04 -10.95
CA VAL A 98 -10.43 6.67 -9.84
C VAL A 98 -11.24 6.54 -8.56
N ASP A 99 -11.27 5.34 -8.01
CA ASP A 99 -11.83 5.04 -6.69
C ASP A 99 -10.71 5.10 -5.65
N ARG A 100 -10.89 5.94 -4.64
CA ARG A 100 -9.92 6.15 -3.56
C ARG A 100 -10.29 5.31 -2.34
N ILE A 101 -9.33 4.57 -1.84
CA ILE A 101 -9.43 3.75 -0.63
C ILE A 101 -8.54 4.36 0.44
N SER A 102 -9.14 5.01 1.41
CA SER A 102 -8.46 5.66 2.53
C SER A 102 -8.68 4.90 3.84
N SER A 103 -7.84 5.17 4.81
CA SER A 103 -7.92 4.67 6.19
C SER A 103 -7.69 5.85 7.14
N GLY A 104 -8.46 5.88 8.24
CA GLY A 104 -8.31 6.88 9.30
C GLY A 104 -7.64 6.36 10.56
N ASN A 105 -7.16 5.11 10.56
CA ASN A 105 -6.58 4.46 11.72
C ASN A 105 -5.08 4.74 11.88
N LEU A 106 -4.57 4.40 13.06
CA LEU A 106 -3.17 4.62 13.43
C LEU A 106 -2.30 3.43 13.00
N PRO A 107 -0.98 3.65 12.79
CA PRO A 107 -0.03 2.59 12.47
C PRO A 107 0.04 1.46 13.51
N LEU A 108 0.61 0.33 13.10
CA LEU A 108 0.96 -0.78 13.99
C LEU A 108 2.00 -0.32 15.03
N GLY A 109 1.97 -0.93 16.21
CA GLY A 109 2.91 -0.63 17.29
C GLY A 109 2.46 0.47 18.25
N ILE A 110 1.26 1.06 18.07
CA ILE A 110 0.74 2.12 18.95
C ILE A 110 -0.16 1.53 20.04
N PHE A 111 -1.13 0.70 19.67
CA PHE A 111 -2.09 0.11 20.59
C PHE A 111 -1.94 -1.41 20.66
N GLN A 112 -2.31 -1.99 21.83
CA GLN A 112 -2.31 -3.45 21.99
C GLN A 112 -3.24 -4.15 20.98
N LYS A 113 -4.35 -3.53 20.63
CA LYS A 113 -5.26 -4.01 19.59
C LYS A 113 -5.24 -3.00 18.45
N PRO A 114 -4.65 -3.35 17.30
CA PRO A 114 -4.69 -2.47 16.14
C PRO A 114 -6.11 -2.34 15.62
N ASP A 115 -6.45 -1.15 15.15
CA ASP A 115 -7.68 -0.92 14.41
C ASP A 115 -7.40 -1.26 12.94
N VAL A 116 -8.17 -2.17 12.37
CA VAL A 116 -7.95 -2.71 11.03
C VAL A 116 -9.15 -2.41 10.16
N GLU A 117 -8.98 -1.55 9.19
CA GLU A 117 -10.00 -1.30 8.18
C GLU A 117 -9.83 -2.26 6.99
N ALA A 118 -10.94 -2.86 6.57
CA ALA A 118 -10.97 -3.75 5.42
C ALA A 118 -12.06 -3.32 4.44
N VAL A 119 -11.69 -3.13 3.18
CA VAL A 119 -12.58 -2.68 2.11
C VAL A 119 -12.53 -3.68 0.96
N GLY A 120 -13.69 -4.25 0.62
CA GLY A 120 -13.83 -5.13 -0.55
C GLY A 120 -14.12 -4.34 -1.82
N ARG A 121 -13.55 -4.79 -2.93
CA ARG A 121 -13.83 -4.30 -4.30
C ARG A 121 -13.82 -5.46 -5.29
N CYS A 122 -14.37 -5.22 -6.47
CA CYS A 122 -14.29 -6.15 -7.59
C CYS A 122 -13.54 -5.47 -8.73
N LEU A 123 -12.44 -6.08 -9.15
CA LEU A 123 -11.59 -5.60 -10.23
C LEU A 123 -12.10 -6.12 -11.57
N GLU A 124 -11.93 -5.32 -12.61
CA GLU A 124 -12.29 -5.65 -13.98
C GLU A 124 -11.05 -5.64 -14.87
N ASP A 125 -11.22 -6.15 -16.08
CA ASP A 125 -10.18 -6.13 -17.11
C ASP A 125 -9.78 -4.69 -17.45
N GLY A 126 -8.48 -4.40 -17.42
CA GLY A 126 -7.93 -3.07 -17.63
C GLY A 126 -7.89 -2.17 -16.37
N ASP A 127 -8.24 -2.69 -15.20
CA ASP A 127 -8.07 -1.95 -13.95
C ASP A 127 -6.61 -1.88 -13.51
N TYR A 128 -6.27 -0.80 -12.79
CA TYR A 128 -4.98 -0.66 -12.13
C TYR A 128 -5.18 -0.35 -10.66
N ILE A 129 -4.39 -1.00 -9.81
CA ILE A 129 -4.25 -0.67 -8.39
C ILE A 129 -2.99 0.15 -8.23
N VAL A 130 -3.10 1.29 -7.55
CA VAL A 130 -1.98 2.15 -7.19
C VAL A 130 -1.93 2.27 -5.67
N MET A 131 -0.83 1.84 -5.06
CA MET A 131 -0.54 1.98 -3.64
C MET A 131 0.66 2.91 -3.47
N ILE A 132 0.62 3.78 -2.47
CA ILE A 132 1.64 4.81 -2.24
C ILE A 132 2.06 4.87 -0.78
N SER A 133 3.31 5.30 -0.51
CA SER A 133 3.71 5.74 0.83
C SER A 133 3.28 7.20 1.06
N ASP A 134 3.28 7.63 2.31
CA ASP A 134 2.92 9.00 2.71
C ASP A 134 3.88 10.05 2.16
N GLY A 135 5.16 9.72 1.95
CA GLY A 135 6.13 10.60 1.28
C GLY A 135 5.69 11.08 -0.11
N ILE A 136 4.81 10.30 -0.80
CA ILE A 136 4.19 10.74 -2.05
C ILE A 136 3.18 11.88 -1.81
N LEU A 137 2.36 11.78 -0.75
CA LEU A 137 1.40 12.82 -0.38
C LEU A 137 2.10 14.07 0.16
N ASP A 138 3.17 13.88 0.93
CA ASP A 138 3.99 14.98 1.49
C ASP A 138 4.71 15.81 0.41
N ALA A 139 4.97 15.19 -0.74
CA ALA A 139 5.51 15.88 -1.91
C ALA A 139 4.53 16.86 -2.55
N LEU A 140 3.25 16.66 -2.33
CA LEU A 140 2.17 17.46 -2.89
C LEU A 140 1.73 18.54 -1.88
N SER A 141 1.04 19.54 -2.36
CA SER A 141 0.57 20.64 -1.48
C SER A 141 -0.41 20.11 -0.44
N GLN A 142 -0.20 20.46 0.83
CA GLN A 142 -1.05 20.03 1.93
C GLN A 142 -2.54 20.33 1.68
N GLY A 143 -3.38 19.32 1.89
CA GLY A 143 -4.84 19.41 1.82
C GLY A 143 -5.46 19.15 0.45
N ILE A 144 -4.67 19.10 -0.64
CA ILE A 144 -5.15 18.80 -2.00
C ILE A 144 -4.40 17.63 -2.66
N GLY A 145 -3.42 17.05 -1.95
CA GLY A 145 -2.52 16.03 -2.52
C GLY A 145 -3.27 14.78 -3.02
N GLU A 146 -4.26 14.31 -2.28
CA GLU A 146 -5.04 13.13 -2.65
C GLU A 146 -5.90 13.36 -3.89
N ASP A 147 -6.54 14.54 -4.01
CA ASP A 147 -7.37 14.89 -5.16
C ASP A 147 -6.49 15.10 -6.41
N MET A 148 -5.35 15.77 -6.24
CA MET A 148 -4.36 15.95 -7.31
C MET A 148 -3.80 14.62 -7.81
N LEU A 149 -3.56 13.66 -6.92
CA LEU A 149 -3.16 12.31 -7.30
C LEU A 149 -4.27 11.56 -8.02
N SER A 150 -5.52 11.69 -7.57
CA SER A 150 -6.66 11.08 -8.26
C SER A 150 -6.80 11.61 -9.69
N GLU A 151 -6.64 12.91 -9.90
CA GLU A 151 -6.64 13.51 -11.25
C GLU A 151 -5.47 12.98 -12.08
N LEU A 152 -4.23 13.01 -11.54
CA LEU A 152 -3.05 12.53 -12.23
C LEU A 152 -3.19 11.06 -12.65
N ILE A 153 -3.67 10.20 -11.76
CA ILE A 153 -3.88 8.78 -12.02
C ILE A 153 -4.98 8.61 -13.08
N GLY A 154 -6.09 9.36 -12.98
CA GLY A 154 -7.18 9.31 -13.94
C GLY A 154 -6.77 9.71 -15.37
N GLU A 155 -5.94 10.72 -15.50
CA GLU A 155 -5.42 11.22 -16.79
C GLU A 155 -4.26 10.42 -17.36
N CYS A 156 -3.69 9.49 -16.59
CA CYS A 156 -2.56 8.68 -17.03
C CYS A 156 -3.02 7.61 -18.01
N ASP A 157 -2.63 7.73 -19.28
CA ASP A 157 -2.98 6.80 -20.36
C ASP A 157 -1.87 5.73 -20.61
N LEU A 158 -0.99 5.52 -19.66
CA LEU A 158 0.07 4.52 -19.74
C LEU A 158 -0.49 3.13 -19.41
N GLU A 159 -0.28 2.17 -20.32
CA GLU A 159 -0.73 0.79 -20.14
C GLU A 159 0.25 -0.04 -19.30
N ASN A 160 1.53 0.32 -19.30
CA ASN A 160 2.55 -0.39 -18.53
C ASN A 160 2.54 0.08 -17.06
N PRO A 161 2.29 -0.81 -16.08
CA PRO A 161 2.25 -0.44 -14.66
C PRO A 161 3.55 0.20 -14.15
N GLY A 162 4.71 -0.26 -14.65
CA GLY A 162 6.01 0.29 -14.27
C GLY A 162 6.21 1.71 -14.81
N GLU A 163 5.75 1.99 -16.04
CA GLU A 163 5.79 3.34 -16.60
C GLU A 163 4.83 4.28 -15.87
N MET A 164 3.63 3.80 -15.50
CA MET A 164 2.67 4.55 -14.68
C MET A 164 3.26 4.88 -13.31
N ALA A 165 3.85 3.90 -12.62
CA ALA A 165 4.51 4.13 -11.33
C ALA A 165 5.62 5.18 -11.45
N GLY A 166 6.46 5.07 -12.50
CA GLY A 166 7.52 6.03 -12.79
C GLY A 166 7.00 7.44 -13.11
N ALA A 167 5.89 7.55 -13.83
CA ALA A 167 5.27 8.84 -14.16
C ALA A 167 4.73 9.54 -12.89
N ILE A 168 4.02 8.80 -12.02
CA ILE A 168 3.50 9.31 -10.74
C ILE A 168 4.67 9.77 -9.85
N LEU A 169 5.68 8.92 -9.67
CA LEU A 169 6.84 9.24 -8.84
C LEU A 169 7.58 10.46 -9.36
N ASN A 170 7.87 10.53 -10.66
CA ASN A 170 8.55 11.67 -11.27
C ASN A 170 7.74 12.97 -11.16
N PHE A 171 6.42 12.90 -11.25
CA PHE A 171 5.56 14.05 -11.01
C PHE A 171 5.74 14.57 -9.58
N CYS A 172 5.65 13.70 -8.57
CA CYS A 172 5.80 14.07 -7.15
C CYS A 172 7.21 14.63 -6.86
N ILE A 173 8.27 14.02 -7.38
CA ILE A 173 9.66 14.53 -7.24
C ILE A 173 9.79 15.95 -7.79
N ARG A 174 9.14 16.25 -8.92
CA ARG A 174 9.17 17.62 -9.48
C ARG A 174 8.45 18.62 -8.58
N GLN A 175 7.37 18.23 -7.90
CA GLN A 175 6.65 19.09 -6.97
C GLN A 175 7.49 19.44 -5.72
N CYS A 176 8.37 18.54 -5.28
CA CYS A 176 9.28 18.77 -4.16
C CYS A 176 10.31 19.86 -4.38
N LYS A 177 10.51 20.34 -5.63
CA LYS A 177 11.54 21.36 -5.96
C LYS A 177 12.93 21.02 -5.43
N GLY A 178 13.28 19.73 -5.37
CA GLY A 178 14.57 19.24 -4.88
C GLY A 178 14.64 19.00 -3.36
N HIS A 179 13.55 19.17 -2.62
CA HIS A 179 13.51 18.91 -1.18
C HIS A 179 12.61 17.68 -0.89
N ILE A 180 13.14 16.49 -1.11
CA ILE A 180 12.50 15.22 -0.70
C ILE A 180 12.61 15.15 0.83
N ARG A 181 11.47 15.04 1.52
CA ARG A 181 11.38 15.04 2.98
C ARG A 181 11.28 13.62 3.55
N ASP A 182 10.75 12.70 2.76
CA ASP A 182 10.52 11.32 3.16
C ASP A 182 10.66 10.36 1.99
N ASP A 183 10.76 9.07 2.27
CA ASP A 183 10.88 8.01 1.27
C ASP A 183 9.60 7.92 0.43
N MET A 184 9.77 7.90 -0.89
CA MET A 184 8.67 7.89 -1.85
C MET A 184 8.55 6.53 -2.52
N THR A 185 7.47 5.84 -2.27
CA THR A 185 7.17 4.56 -2.91
C THR A 185 5.85 4.62 -3.68
N VAL A 186 5.88 4.18 -4.93
CA VAL A 186 4.69 3.95 -5.76
C VAL A 186 4.71 2.52 -6.25
N LEU A 187 3.65 1.79 -5.99
CA LEU A 187 3.47 0.41 -6.41
C LEU A 187 2.22 0.35 -7.29
N VAL A 188 2.36 -0.15 -8.52
CA VAL A 188 1.25 -0.26 -9.47
C VAL A 188 1.09 -1.69 -9.94
N THR A 189 -0.14 -2.18 -9.92
CA THR A 189 -0.52 -3.50 -10.46
C THR A 189 -1.61 -3.31 -11.50
N GLY A 190 -1.40 -3.81 -12.70
CA GLY A 190 -2.43 -3.86 -13.74
C GLY A 190 -3.13 -5.22 -13.75
N ILE A 191 -4.40 -5.24 -14.06
CA ILE A 191 -5.26 -6.41 -14.10
C ILE A 191 -5.71 -6.65 -15.53
N TRP A 192 -5.40 -7.81 -16.07
CA TRP A 192 -5.83 -8.22 -17.41
C TRP A 192 -6.40 -9.63 -17.40
N LYS A 193 -7.53 -9.80 -18.06
CA LYS A 193 -8.06 -11.13 -18.33
C LYS A 193 -7.17 -11.83 -19.34
N LYS A 194 -6.78 -13.06 -19.04
CA LYS A 194 -6.11 -13.88 -20.03
C LYS A 194 -7.11 -14.15 -21.16
N GLY A 195 -6.78 -13.71 -22.38
CA GLY A 195 -7.59 -14.05 -23.56
C GLY A 195 -7.66 -15.57 -23.74
N ASP A 196 -8.81 -16.04 -24.18
CA ASP A 196 -9.05 -17.45 -24.54
C ASP A 196 -8.12 -17.94 -25.66
#